data_36f69044715c55e49fcee01cff53fc9b
#
_entry.id   36f69044715c55e49fcee01cff53fc9b
#
_cell.length_a   1.000
_cell.length_b   1.000
_cell.length_c   1.000
_cell.angle_alpha   90.00
_cell.angle_beta   90.00
_cell.angle_gamma   90.00
#
_symmetry.space_group_name_H-M   'P 1'
#
loop_
_entity.id
_entity.type
_entity.pdbx_description
1 polymer ?
#
loop_
_entity_poly.entity_id
_entity_poly.type
_entity_poly.pdbx_seq_one_letter_code
_entity_poly.pdbx_strand_id
1 'polypeptide(L)' 'MKLKCKKCNTIIEGDKKGTYIMCKCKAIAIDETEYYWRIIGNAGDFEVIEDEVKENEK' A
#
# COMPACT_ATOMS: atom_id res chain seq x y z
N MET A 1 -6.24 -1.17 -0.43
CA MET A 1 -4.97 -1.87 -0.26
C MET A 1 -4.07 -1.09 0.67
N LYS A 2 -3.46 -1.76 1.61
CA LYS A 2 -2.54 -1.14 2.56
C LYS A 2 -1.16 -1.76 2.44
N LEU A 3 -0.15 -0.93 2.56
CA LEU A 3 1.23 -1.37 2.53
C LEU A 3 1.97 -0.85 3.75
N LYS A 4 2.88 -1.63 4.26
CA LYS A 4 3.76 -1.20 5.34
C LYS A 4 5.18 -1.12 4.79
N CYS A 5 5.80 0.05 4.93
CA CYS A 5 7.18 0.22 4.54
C CYS A 5 8.07 -0.43 5.59
N LYS A 6 8.95 -1.32 5.16
CA LYS A 6 9.84 -1.99 6.09
C LYS A 6 11.00 -1.14 6.52
N LYS A 7 11.24 -0.03 5.84
CA LYS A 7 12.33 0.85 6.20
C LYS A 7 11.96 1.87 7.25
N CYS A 8 10.79 2.48 7.10
CA CYS A 8 10.36 3.51 8.06
C CYS A 8 9.15 3.07 8.88
N ASN A 9 8.63 1.88 8.61
CA ASN A 9 7.48 1.32 9.35
C ASN A 9 6.20 2.12 9.20
N THR A 10 6.14 2.96 8.17
CA THR A 10 4.93 3.74 7.91
C THR A 10 3.95 2.88 7.12
N ILE A 11 2.68 2.98 7.45
CA ILE A 11 1.64 2.29 6.73
C ILE A 11 0.96 3.29 5.81
N ILE A 12 0.87 2.95 4.52
CA ILE A 12 0.18 3.78 3.55
C ILE A 12 -0.99 3.00 2.99
N GLU A 13 -2.01 3.72 2.57
CA GLU A 13 -3.22 3.08 2.09
C GLU A 13 -3.69 3.79 0.82
N GLY A 14 -3.99 3.01 -0.21
CA GLY A 14 -4.54 3.56 -1.44
C GLY A 14 -5.95 4.05 -1.22
N ASP A 15 -6.28 5.15 -1.89
CA ASP A 15 -7.59 5.77 -1.71
C ASP A 15 -8.54 5.48 -2.86
N LYS A 16 -8.10 4.73 -3.85
CA LYS A 16 -8.89 4.36 -5.03
C LYS A 16 -9.26 5.55 -5.90
N LYS A 17 -8.63 6.68 -5.66
CA LYS A 17 -8.85 7.88 -6.46
C LYS A 17 -7.68 8.18 -7.38
N GLY A 18 -6.70 7.29 -7.39
CA GLY A 18 -5.53 7.52 -8.23
C GLY A 18 -4.50 8.42 -7.60
N THR A 19 -4.59 8.68 -6.31
CA THR A 19 -3.63 9.52 -5.62
C THR A 19 -2.31 8.76 -5.46
N TYR A 20 -1.22 9.44 -5.73
CA TYR A 20 0.10 8.86 -5.58
C TYR A 20 0.56 9.08 -4.14
N ILE A 21 0.53 8.03 -3.35
CA ILE A 21 0.80 8.14 -1.92
C ILE A 21 2.14 7.47 -1.62
N MET A 22 3.05 8.22 -1.01
CA MET A 22 4.36 7.73 -0.66
C MET A 22 4.50 7.60 0.85
N CYS A 23 5.37 6.69 1.29
CA CYS A 23 5.66 6.57 2.71
C CYS A 23 6.60 7.69 3.13
N LYS A 24 6.87 7.76 4.43
CA LYS A 24 7.69 8.82 4.98
C LYS A 24 9.08 8.88 4.38
N CYS A 25 9.72 7.75 4.21
CA CYS A 25 11.07 7.72 3.67
C CYS A 25 11.09 7.66 2.16
N LYS A 26 9.90 7.61 1.54
CA LYS A 26 9.73 7.59 0.09
C LYS A 26 10.34 6.36 -0.56
N ALA A 27 10.54 5.30 0.20
CA ALA A 27 11.06 4.06 -0.37
C ALA A 27 10.02 3.34 -1.19
N ILE A 28 8.74 3.50 -0.84
CA ILE A 28 7.65 2.86 -1.56
C ILE A 28 6.53 3.87 -1.78
N ALA A 29 5.67 3.55 -2.73
CA ALA A 29 4.50 4.36 -3.00
C ALA A 29 3.40 3.46 -3.51
N ILE A 30 2.17 3.94 -3.44
CA ILE A 30 1.04 3.21 -3.96
C ILE A 30 0.18 4.18 -4.78
N ASP A 31 -0.34 3.67 -5.89
CA ASP A 31 -1.20 4.42 -6.78
C ASP A 31 -2.37 3.49 -7.11
N GLU A 32 -3.52 3.75 -6.50
CA GLU A 32 -4.66 2.85 -6.64
C GLU A 32 -5.86 3.61 -7.17
N THR A 33 -6.54 3.03 -8.16
CA THR A 33 -7.79 3.56 -8.67
C THR A 33 -8.87 2.52 -8.48
N GLU A 34 -10.07 2.80 -8.98
CA GLU A 34 -11.16 1.83 -8.93
C GLU A 34 -10.91 0.65 -9.86
N TYR A 35 -10.01 0.81 -10.82
CA TYR A 35 -9.81 -0.20 -11.84
C TYR A 35 -8.50 -0.96 -11.69
N TYR A 36 -7.51 -0.38 -11.06
CA TYR A 36 -6.23 -1.06 -10.91
C TYR A 36 -5.44 -0.41 -9.77
N TRP A 37 -4.33 -1.03 -9.45
CA TRP A 37 -3.41 -0.48 -8.45
C TRP A 37 -1.99 -0.76 -8.90
N ARG A 38 -1.08 0.07 -8.44
CA ARG A 38 0.34 -0.12 -8.70
C ARG A 38 1.12 0.15 -7.42
N ILE A 39 2.17 -0.61 -7.23
CA ILE A 39 3.07 -0.43 -6.10
C ILE A 39 4.43 -0.08 -6.67
N ILE A 40 5.00 1.01 -6.20
CA ILE A 40 6.31 1.49 -6.64
C ILE A 40 7.29 1.24 -5.51
N GLY A 41 8.45 0.69 -5.85
CA GLY A 41 9.47 0.39 -4.87
C GLY A 41 9.94 -1.04 -4.99
N ASN A 42 10.91 -1.42 -4.16
CA ASN A 42 11.45 -2.77 -4.17
C ASN A 42 10.58 -3.72 -3.37
N ALA A 43 10.42 -4.94 -3.87
CA ALA A 43 9.57 -5.92 -3.20
C ALA A 43 10.02 -6.20 -1.78
N GLY A 44 11.31 -6.07 -1.50
CA GLY A 44 11.81 -6.32 -0.16
C GLY A 44 11.61 -5.17 0.81
N ASP A 45 11.12 -4.03 0.33
CA ASP A 45 10.97 -2.86 1.16
C ASP A 45 9.57 -2.65 1.67
N PHE A 46 8.63 -3.49 1.31
CA PHE A 46 7.26 -3.31 1.77
C PHE A 46 6.60 -4.64 2.02
N GLU A 47 5.48 -4.55 2.73
CA GLU A 47 4.67 -5.71 3.05
C GLU A 47 3.22 -5.34 2.82
N VAL A 48 2.48 -6.19 2.13
CA VAL A 48 1.07 -5.94 1.90
C VAL A 48 0.30 -6.33 3.15
N ILE A 49 -0.52 -5.41 3.64
CA ILE A 49 -1.35 -5.64 4.81
C ILE A 49 -2.79 -5.68 4.36
N GLU A 50 -3.45 -6.82 4.57
CA GLU A 50 -4.81 -6.98 4.14
C GLU A 50 -5.66 -7.16 5.36
N ASP A 51 -6.28 -6.14 5.82
CA ASP A 51 -6.97 -6.24 7.07
C ASP A 51 -8.45 -6.47 6.92
N GLU A 52 -9.01 -6.30 5.76
CA GLU A 52 -10.42 -6.58 5.63
C GLU A 52 -10.70 -8.01 5.36
N VAL A 53 -9.83 -8.67 5.27
CA VAL A 53 -10.04 -9.97 4.97
C VAL A 53 -10.91 -10.71 5.95
N LYS A 54 -11.07 -10.32 6.27
CA LYS A 54 -11.47 -10.77 6.91
C LYS A 54 -12.58 -11.11 6.84
N GLU A 55 -12.62 -10.77 6.43
CA GLU A 55 -13.36 -10.99 6.37
C GLU A 55 -14.04 -11.69 6.12
N ASN A 56 -13.95 -11.95 5.87
CA ASN A 56 -14.48 -12.53 5.56
C ASN A 56 -15.00 -13.38 5.68
N GLU A 57 -14.95 -13.48 5.96
CA GLU A 57 -15.35 -14.15 6.07
C GLU A 57 -15.92 -14.77 6.09
N LYS A 58 -15.87 -14.93 6.14
CA LYS A 58 -16.31 -15.32 6.05
C LYS A 58 -16.61 -15.69 5.90
#